data_9c78f216a6b056b4d9288a5134609dfc
#
_entry.id   9c78f216a6b056b4d9288a5134609dfc
#
_cell.length_a   1.000
_cell.length_b   1.000
_cell.length_c   1.000
_cell.angle_alpha   90.00
_cell.angle_beta   90.00
_cell.angle_gamma   90.00
#
_symmetry.space_group_name_H-M   'P 1'
#
loop_
_entity.id
_entity.type
_entity.pdbx_description
1 polymer ?
#
loop_
_entity_poly.entity_id
_entity_poly.type
_entity_poly.pdbx_seq_one_letter_code
_entity_poly.pdbx_strand_id
1 'polypeptide(L)'
;MAAPSGQTSEIIEMSLNPAKTGQDVDSTAKSSSSSGSIHTTNGDEEHGMSTLERIKSKFGDRPECFKNTFQEISFIFQATIATATTSFLSGVALVITVPVSRDLGMTQGEIAWISAATSLVAGALQLALGQLADLLGRKPMFITGLASFSGFVLLVAFSQNPFWMLIVCGILGACSAMVVPPAIGILGAAYATPSKRKNLAFSAFSAGNPLGFVFGTIICGIVTQLSNWRAAFIVLCVIWALFTLHAIWAVPDVENFDRAPLKERLKALKQFDIVGTILTIFGTGLFTAGLTLGPEDGWASAHVIAMLVVGIVLLVIFILWERVFPNPLMPPHIWKDWNFSFIIPTIALGNMGFTASCFWVAFFLQEVKQYSTLMVAVHLLPQAIAGLLWNVVAGRIMHRINNTVIMIFGATCYLAANLLLSFIKIETSYWALMFPALILIVAGADLQFNVGNMYVMQSLPKDKQSLAGGIFNVVIRLANTAVMGISTAIFSSVQLTPEGMADPMLKFTRTFQMSIAFSAACLVLTFFIRLGTQGNSPGEEEKDKKSNSENSENPTAVANNAAETEQGEKK
;
A
#
# COMPACT_ATOMS: atom_id res chain seq x y z
N MET A 1 -16.23 58.22 -1.16
CA MET A 1 -15.04 59.04 -0.86
C MET A 1 -13.82 58.18 -1.20
N ALA A 2 -13.31 58.44 -2.36
CA ALA A 2 -11.93 58.77 -2.73
C ALA A 2 -10.89 57.63 -2.49
N ALA A 3 -10.49 57.02 -3.58
CA ALA A 3 -9.14 56.52 -3.81
C ALA A 3 -8.13 57.71 -3.94
N PRO A 4 -6.79 57.52 -3.89
CA PRO A 4 -6.08 57.05 -5.10
C PRO A 4 -4.83 56.18 -4.86
N SER A 5 -4.50 55.46 -5.93
CA SER A 5 -3.25 55.37 -6.74
C SER A 5 -1.97 54.95 -5.99
N GLY A 6 -1.11 54.08 -6.46
CA GLY A 6 -0.74 53.56 -7.78
C GLY A 6 0.73 53.21 -7.73
N GLN A 7 1.18 52.36 -8.61
CA GLN A 7 2.55 52.10 -9.13
C GLN A 7 2.89 50.60 -9.05
N THR A 8 2.94 49.99 -10.09
CA THR A 8 3.64 49.80 -11.39
C THR A 8 4.40 48.48 -11.39
N SER A 9 3.95 47.66 -12.28
CA SER A 9 4.52 46.42 -12.82
C SER A 9 5.87 46.62 -13.52
N GLU A 10 6.76 45.67 -13.41
CA GLU A 10 7.77 45.44 -14.45
C GLU A 10 7.71 43.98 -14.90
N ILE A 11 7.24 43.86 -16.12
CA ILE A 11 7.27 42.66 -16.96
C ILE A 11 8.61 42.70 -17.71
N ILE A 12 9.39 41.63 -17.66
CA ILE A 12 10.46 41.39 -18.61
C ILE A 12 10.04 40.26 -19.54
N GLU A 13 9.51 40.66 -20.69
CA GLU A 13 9.48 39.86 -21.92
C GLU A 13 10.90 39.75 -22.49
N MET A 14 11.31 38.54 -22.87
CA MET A 14 12.43 38.34 -23.78
C MET A 14 11.97 37.53 -24.97
N SER A 15 11.93 38.24 -26.08
CA SER A 15 11.44 37.90 -27.40
C SER A 15 12.24 36.80 -28.10
N LEU A 16 11.49 35.95 -28.79
CA LEU A 16 11.90 35.16 -29.95
C LEU A 16 12.03 36.04 -31.20
N ASN A 17 13.05 35.85 -32.01
CA ASN A 17 12.89 35.89 -33.47
C ASN A 17 14.02 35.17 -34.21
N PRO A 18 13.72 34.51 -35.34
CA PRO A 18 14.67 33.73 -36.13
C PRO A 18 15.04 34.44 -37.43
N ALA A 19 16.21 34.18 -37.96
CA ALA A 19 16.54 34.55 -39.35
C ALA A 19 17.38 33.49 -40.06
N LYS A 20 16.88 33.16 -41.24
CA LYS A 20 17.38 32.32 -42.33
C LYS A 20 18.66 32.83 -42.97
N THR A 21 19.36 31.91 -43.59
CA THR A 21 19.98 31.85 -44.94
C THR A 21 21.18 30.92 -44.83
N GLY A 22 21.37 29.90 -45.54
CA GLY A 22 21.26 29.50 -46.93
C GLY A 22 22.58 29.68 -47.67
N GLN A 23 23.29 28.58 -47.93
CA GLN A 23 23.88 28.30 -49.25
C GLN A 23 24.87 27.12 -49.21
N ASP A 24 24.69 26.26 -50.20
CA ASP A 24 25.50 25.12 -50.59
C ASP A 24 26.95 25.52 -50.93
N VAL A 25 27.91 24.60 -50.80
CA VAL A 25 28.89 24.25 -51.83
C VAL A 25 29.53 22.90 -51.53
N ASP A 26 29.50 22.07 -52.54
CA ASP A 26 30.06 20.76 -52.78
C ASP A 26 31.61 20.80 -52.89
N SER A 27 32.30 19.72 -52.43
CA SER A 27 33.34 19.02 -53.23
C SER A 27 34.27 18.15 -52.36
N THR A 28 34.20 16.88 -52.63
CA THR A 28 35.29 15.88 -52.79
C THR A 28 36.70 16.21 -52.27
N ALA A 29 37.26 15.29 -51.43
CA ALA A 29 38.44 14.45 -51.75
C ALA A 29 38.94 13.59 -50.54
N LYS A 30 39.01 12.34 -50.81
CA LYS A 30 39.93 11.22 -50.43
C LYS A 30 41.03 11.40 -49.37
N SER A 31 41.00 10.39 -48.48
CA SER A 31 42.09 9.49 -48.02
C SER A 31 43.23 10.09 -47.17
N SER A 32 43.33 9.58 -45.96
CA SER A 32 44.43 8.66 -45.58
C SER A 32 44.33 8.25 -44.10
N SER A 33 44.60 6.99 -43.89
CA SER A 33 44.72 6.27 -42.66
C SER A 33 45.80 6.79 -41.72
N SER A 34 45.53 6.88 -40.43
CA SER A 34 46.51 6.53 -39.41
C SER A 34 45.77 6.08 -38.12
N SER A 35 46.00 4.83 -37.80
CA SER A 35 45.66 4.20 -36.55
C SER A 35 46.36 4.87 -35.36
N GLY A 36 45.63 5.29 -34.39
CA GLY A 36 46.13 5.69 -33.08
C GLY A 36 45.16 5.15 -32.02
N SER A 37 45.48 3.96 -31.52
CA SER A 37 44.83 3.36 -30.36
C SER A 37 45.15 4.19 -29.11
N ILE A 38 44.19 4.86 -28.57
CA ILE A 38 44.27 5.42 -27.22
C ILE A 38 43.56 4.48 -26.27
N HIS A 39 44.36 3.79 -25.47
CA HIS A 39 43.90 3.10 -24.27
C HIS A 39 43.37 4.16 -23.28
N THR A 40 42.08 4.21 -23.07
CA THR A 40 41.49 4.89 -21.93
C THR A 40 41.27 3.89 -20.82
N THR A 41 42.00 4.10 -19.74
CA THR A 41 41.85 3.40 -18.47
C THR A 41 40.50 3.75 -17.84
N ASN A 42 39.80 2.76 -17.30
CA ASN A 42 38.48 2.83 -16.64
C ASN A 42 38.39 3.75 -15.40
N GLY A 43 39.36 4.60 -15.15
CA GLY A 43 39.38 5.56 -14.03
C GLY A 43 38.93 6.97 -14.38
N ASP A 44 38.90 7.35 -15.69
CA ASP A 44 38.67 8.73 -16.10
C ASP A 44 37.23 9.00 -16.61
N GLU A 45 36.38 7.99 -16.76
CA GLU A 45 34.99 8.18 -17.20
C GLU A 45 34.08 8.82 -16.13
N GLU A 46 34.42 8.73 -14.85
CA GLU A 46 33.63 9.38 -13.80
C GLU A 46 33.84 10.92 -13.70
N HIS A 47 34.93 11.45 -14.25
CA HIS A 47 35.25 12.89 -14.16
C HIS A 47 34.66 13.75 -15.29
N GLY A 48 34.13 13.13 -16.36
CA GLY A 48 33.58 13.84 -17.52
C GLY A 48 32.07 13.98 -17.57
N MET A 49 31.34 13.32 -16.66
CA MET A 49 29.88 13.37 -16.66
C MET A 49 29.37 14.74 -16.19
N SER A 50 28.53 15.39 -16.98
CA SER A 50 27.93 16.67 -16.61
C SER A 50 27.11 16.54 -15.33
N THR A 51 26.99 17.64 -14.56
CA THR A 51 26.17 17.64 -13.32
C THR A 51 24.73 17.21 -13.60
N LEU A 52 24.22 17.49 -14.80
CA LEU A 52 22.90 17.07 -15.26
C LEU A 52 22.83 15.55 -15.50
N GLU A 53 23.86 14.92 -16.03
CA GLU A 53 23.93 13.46 -16.22
C GLU A 53 24.09 12.72 -14.90
N ARG A 54 24.87 13.25 -13.97
CA ARG A 54 24.94 12.74 -12.58
C ARG A 54 23.62 12.84 -11.84
N ILE A 55 22.85 13.92 -12.05
CA ILE A 55 21.53 14.08 -11.48
C ILE A 55 20.55 13.09 -12.12
N LYS A 56 20.61 12.90 -13.45
CA LYS A 56 19.79 11.90 -14.17
C LYS A 56 20.10 10.48 -13.72
N SER A 57 21.37 10.08 -13.61
CA SER A 57 21.75 8.72 -13.16
C SER A 57 21.29 8.41 -11.73
N LYS A 58 21.28 9.43 -10.84
CA LYS A 58 20.79 9.26 -9.45
C LYS A 58 19.27 9.25 -9.32
N PHE A 59 18.54 9.90 -10.23
CA PHE A 59 17.07 9.92 -10.21
C PHE A 59 16.48 8.63 -10.82
N GLY A 60 17.19 8.02 -11.74
CA GLY A 60 16.77 6.87 -12.55
C GLY A 60 16.06 7.32 -13.84
N ASP A 61 16.27 6.55 -14.90
CA ASP A 61 15.62 6.79 -16.18
C ASP A 61 14.12 6.46 -16.12
N ARG A 62 13.36 7.08 -17.03
CA ARG A 62 11.95 6.77 -17.17
C ARG A 62 11.79 5.33 -17.70
N PRO A 63 10.94 4.48 -17.09
CA PRO A 63 10.67 3.15 -17.60
C PRO A 63 10.18 3.19 -19.07
N GLU A 64 10.69 2.29 -19.89
CA GLU A 64 10.39 2.23 -21.34
C GLU A 64 8.90 1.97 -21.64
N CYS A 65 8.17 1.37 -20.69
CA CYS A 65 6.73 1.12 -20.83
C CYS A 65 5.88 2.40 -20.92
N PHE A 66 6.42 3.56 -20.51
CA PHE A 66 5.71 4.84 -20.59
C PHE A 66 6.15 5.64 -21.83
N LYS A 67 5.19 6.09 -22.62
CA LYS A 67 5.46 6.92 -23.82
C LYS A 67 6.05 8.28 -23.46
N ASN A 68 5.59 8.88 -22.35
CA ASN A 68 6.05 10.18 -21.86
C ASN A 68 5.93 10.28 -20.33
N THR A 69 6.56 11.29 -19.74
CA THR A 69 6.52 11.54 -18.29
C THR A 69 5.10 11.86 -17.79
N PHE A 70 4.26 12.45 -18.64
CA PHE A 70 2.87 12.74 -18.28
C PHE A 70 2.06 11.43 -18.09
N GLN A 71 2.25 10.45 -18.96
CA GLN A 71 1.63 9.12 -18.78
C GLN A 71 2.12 8.42 -17.51
N GLU A 72 3.42 8.52 -17.20
CA GLU A 72 3.98 7.98 -15.97
C GLU A 72 3.32 8.59 -14.73
N ILE A 73 3.24 9.92 -14.65
CA ILE A 73 2.59 10.64 -13.54
C ILE A 73 1.10 10.24 -13.45
N SER A 74 0.41 10.18 -14.60
CA SER A 74 -0.98 9.75 -14.67
C SER A 74 -1.18 8.32 -14.19
N PHE A 75 -0.26 7.41 -14.50
CA PHE A 75 -0.30 6.05 -13.99
C PHE A 75 -0.03 5.99 -12.48
N ILE A 76 0.96 6.73 -11.97
CA ILE A 76 1.21 6.83 -10.52
C ILE A 76 -0.04 7.34 -9.81
N PHE A 77 -0.72 8.34 -10.35
CA PHE A 77 -2.01 8.80 -9.84
C PHE A 77 -3.06 7.69 -9.83
N GLN A 78 -3.20 6.91 -10.90
CA GLN A 78 -4.13 5.77 -10.94
C GLN A 78 -3.76 4.67 -9.93
N ALA A 79 -2.47 4.39 -9.74
CA ALA A 79 -2.01 3.47 -8.71
C ALA A 79 -2.33 3.98 -7.29
N THR A 80 -2.23 5.30 -7.07
CA THR A 80 -2.68 5.94 -5.82
C THR A 80 -4.19 5.76 -5.61
N ILE A 81 -5.02 5.94 -6.66
CA ILE A 81 -6.47 5.69 -6.61
C ILE A 81 -6.78 4.22 -6.30
N ALA A 82 -5.97 3.27 -6.78
CA ALA A 82 -6.15 1.86 -6.47
C ALA A 82 -6.13 1.60 -4.95
N THR A 83 -5.12 2.11 -4.27
CA THR A 83 -5.00 1.99 -2.81
C THR A 83 -6.07 2.83 -2.10
N ALA A 84 -6.33 4.04 -2.61
CA ALA A 84 -7.38 4.92 -2.10
C ALA A 84 -8.75 4.24 -2.14
N THR A 85 -9.08 3.43 -3.16
CA THR A 85 -10.39 2.78 -3.31
C THR A 85 -10.78 1.92 -2.09
N THR A 86 -9.82 1.21 -1.49
CA THR A 86 -10.09 0.39 -0.30
C THR A 86 -10.31 1.22 0.95
N SER A 87 -9.44 2.19 1.22
CA SER A 87 -9.53 3.06 2.40
C SER A 87 -10.69 4.06 2.30
N PHE A 88 -11.08 4.41 1.08
CA PHE A 88 -12.24 5.23 0.77
C PHE A 88 -13.54 4.59 1.28
N LEU A 89 -13.75 3.28 1.05
CA LEU A 89 -14.92 2.58 1.56
C LEU A 89 -15.00 2.63 3.09
N SER A 90 -13.86 2.57 3.79
CA SER A 90 -13.82 2.73 5.25
C SER A 90 -14.20 4.15 5.68
N GLY A 91 -13.75 5.18 4.96
CA GLY A 91 -14.13 6.57 5.20
C GLY A 91 -15.61 6.83 4.93
N VAL A 92 -16.16 6.28 3.85
CA VAL A 92 -17.59 6.34 3.52
C VAL A 92 -18.42 5.67 4.62
N ALA A 93 -18.06 4.44 5.01
CA ALA A 93 -18.79 3.70 6.05
C ALA A 93 -18.89 4.48 7.36
N LEU A 94 -17.81 5.19 7.75
CA LEU A 94 -17.82 6.01 8.97
C LEU A 94 -18.92 7.09 8.99
N VAL A 95 -19.23 7.67 7.84
CA VAL A 95 -20.19 8.78 7.73
C VAL A 95 -21.61 8.32 7.44
N ILE A 96 -21.78 7.31 6.58
CA ILE A 96 -23.12 6.89 6.13
C ILE A 96 -23.83 5.95 7.08
N THR A 97 -23.12 5.30 7.98
CA THR A 97 -23.66 4.24 8.85
C THR A 97 -24.94 4.68 9.56
N VAL A 98 -24.94 5.85 10.20
CA VAL A 98 -26.11 6.36 10.93
C VAL A 98 -27.27 6.75 9.99
N PRO A 99 -27.08 7.53 8.91
CA PRO A 99 -28.16 7.84 7.98
C PRO A 99 -28.78 6.59 7.33
N VAL A 100 -27.93 5.63 6.93
CA VAL A 100 -28.36 4.37 6.28
C VAL A 100 -29.14 3.50 7.26
N SER A 101 -28.65 3.35 8.50
CA SER A 101 -29.31 2.52 9.51
C SER A 101 -30.71 3.00 9.84
N ARG A 102 -30.90 4.33 9.89
CA ARG A 102 -32.22 4.92 10.15
C ARG A 102 -33.18 4.74 8.96
N ASP A 103 -32.68 4.88 7.73
CA ASP A 103 -33.49 4.80 6.53
C ASP A 103 -33.89 3.38 6.17
N LEU A 104 -33.00 2.40 6.40
CA LEU A 104 -33.22 0.99 6.10
C LEU A 104 -33.72 0.17 7.31
N GLY A 105 -33.85 0.80 8.50
CA GLY A 105 -34.30 0.11 9.74
C GLY A 105 -33.33 -0.97 10.20
N MET A 106 -32.00 -0.74 10.07
CA MET A 106 -30.96 -1.74 10.39
C MET A 106 -30.80 -1.94 11.90
N THR A 107 -30.59 -3.18 12.30
CA THR A 107 -30.20 -3.57 13.65
C THR A 107 -28.73 -3.19 13.91
N GLN A 108 -28.31 -3.19 15.19
CA GLN A 108 -26.92 -2.88 15.56
C GLN A 108 -25.92 -3.85 14.92
N GLY A 109 -26.29 -5.15 14.84
CA GLY A 109 -25.48 -6.15 14.17
C GLY A 109 -25.31 -5.88 12.68
N GLU A 110 -26.40 -5.61 11.97
CA GLU A 110 -26.36 -5.30 10.54
C GLU A 110 -25.53 -4.06 10.20
N ILE A 111 -25.51 -3.07 11.11
CA ILE A 111 -24.71 -1.85 10.96
C ILE A 111 -23.21 -2.17 10.88
N ALA A 112 -22.72 -3.03 11.75
CA ALA A 112 -21.31 -3.43 11.77
C ALA A 112 -20.88 -4.12 10.45
N TRP A 113 -21.81 -4.86 9.84
CA TRP A 113 -21.58 -5.57 8.59
C TRP A 113 -21.39 -4.67 7.36
N ILE A 114 -21.79 -3.40 7.37
CA ILE A 114 -21.54 -2.47 6.25
C ILE A 114 -20.03 -2.40 5.92
N SER A 115 -19.21 -2.25 6.93
CA SER A 115 -17.75 -2.21 6.78
C SER A 115 -17.13 -3.61 6.74
N ALA A 116 -17.64 -4.54 7.57
CA ALA A 116 -17.12 -5.89 7.70
C ALA A 116 -17.28 -6.70 6.41
N ALA A 117 -18.44 -6.66 5.74
CA ALA A 117 -18.69 -7.38 4.49
C ALA A 117 -17.71 -6.98 3.39
N THR A 118 -17.46 -5.68 3.25
CA THR A 118 -16.48 -5.15 2.28
C THR A 118 -15.08 -5.69 2.55
N SER A 119 -14.64 -5.61 3.80
CA SER A 119 -13.28 -6.02 4.21
C SER A 119 -13.09 -7.53 4.13
N LEU A 120 -14.12 -8.31 4.52
CA LEU A 120 -14.13 -9.76 4.48
C LEU A 120 -13.96 -10.28 3.05
N VAL A 121 -14.83 -9.83 2.14
CA VAL A 121 -14.79 -10.29 0.74
C VAL A 121 -13.52 -9.81 0.04
N ALA A 122 -13.08 -8.57 0.30
CA ALA A 122 -11.83 -8.08 -0.25
C ALA A 122 -10.63 -8.92 0.23
N GLY A 123 -10.56 -9.24 1.53
CA GLY A 123 -9.48 -10.07 2.08
C GLY A 123 -9.50 -11.50 1.53
N ALA A 124 -10.66 -12.12 1.46
CA ALA A 124 -10.82 -13.48 0.97
C ALA A 124 -10.41 -13.64 -0.51
N LEU A 125 -10.74 -12.66 -1.36
CA LEU A 125 -10.50 -12.74 -2.81
C LEU A 125 -9.15 -12.16 -3.25
N GLN A 126 -8.47 -11.37 -2.43
CA GLN A 126 -7.31 -10.58 -2.86
C GLN A 126 -6.14 -11.43 -3.37
N LEU A 127 -5.90 -12.60 -2.76
CA LEU A 127 -4.84 -13.51 -3.17
C LEU A 127 -5.15 -14.14 -4.52
N ALA A 128 -6.35 -14.68 -4.69
CA ALA A 128 -6.81 -15.29 -5.93
C ALA A 128 -6.84 -14.29 -7.09
N LEU A 129 -7.35 -13.09 -6.85
CA LEU A 129 -7.41 -12.03 -7.86
C LEU A 129 -6.02 -11.47 -8.20
N GLY A 130 -5.06 -11.54 -7.27
CA GLY A 130 -3.65 -11.25 -7.54
C GLY A 130 -3.04 -12.24 -8.53
N GLN A 131 -3.21 -13.55 -8.31
CA GLN A 131 -2.77 -14.57 -9.25
C GLN A 131 -3.49 -14.45 -10.59
N LEU A 132 -4.80 -14.20 -10.56
CA LEU A 132 -5.59 -14.04 -11.78
C LEU A 132 -5.12 -12.82 -12.60
N ALA A 133 -4.71 -11.74 -11.95
CA ALA A 133 -4.13 -10.57 -12.61
C ALA A 133 -2.80 -10.88 -13.30
N ASP A 134 -1.94 -11.69 -12.68
CA ASP A 134 -0.68 -12.10 -13.28
C ASP A 134 -0.90 -13.08 -14.47
N LEU A 135 -1.99 -13.88 -14.46
CA LEU A 135 -2.33 -14.83 -15.53
C LEU A 135 -3.11 -14.21 -16.70
N LEU A 136 -4.07 -13.33 -16.44
CA LEU A 136 -4.94 -12.72 -17.45
C LEU A 136 -4.45 -11.38 -17.98
N GLY A 137 -3.46 -10.79 -17.29
CA GLY A 137 -2.92 -9.47 -17.56
C GLY A 137 -3.37 -8.43 -16.54
N ARG A 138 -2.41 -7.67 -16.05
CA ARG A 138 -2.61 -6.70 -14.96
C ARG A 138 -3.46 -5.51 -15.40
N LYS A 139 -3.21 -4.99 -16.61
CA LYS A 139 -3.96 -3.85 -17.16
C LYS A 139 -5.45 -4.13 -17.32
N PRO A 140 -5.90 -5.18 -18.04
CA PRO A 140 -7.33 -5.45 -18.15
C PRO A 140 -7.98 -5.72 -16.80
N MET A 141 -7.29 -6.43 -15.89
CA MET A 141 -7.81 -6.69 -14.55
C MET A 141 -8.01 -5.41 -13.74
N PHE A 142 -7.06 -4.47 -13.80
CA PHE A 142 -7.15 -3.17 -13.17
C PHE A 142 -8.35 -2.35 -13.67
N ILE A 143 -8.50 -2.25 -15.00
CA ILE A 143 -9.58 -1.47 -15.64
C ILE A 143 -10.95 -2.09 -15.34
N THR A 144 -11.09 -3.42 -15.46
CA THR A 144 -12.35 -4.11 -15.15
C THR A 144 -12.71 -3.99 -13.68
N GLY A 145 -11.72 -4.02 -12.79
CA GLY A 145 -11.92 -3.78 -11.36
C GLY A 145 -12.48 -2.39 -11.06
N LEU A 146 -11.91 -1.33 -11.63
CA LEU A 146 -12.41 0.05 -11.47
C LEU A 146 -13.80 0.23 -12.09
N ALA A 147 -14.03 -0.32 -13.30
CA ALA A 147 -15.33 -0.24 -13.98
C ALA A 147 -16.42 -0.95 -13.17
N SER A 148 -16.14 -2.15 -12.69
CA SER A 148 -17.06 -2.91 -11.84
C SER A 148 -17.32 -2.16 -10.52
N PHE A 149 -16.28 -1.61 -9.89
CA PHE A 149 -16.44 -0.81 -8.68
C PHE A 149 -17.38 0.38 -8.91
N SER A 150 -17.21 1.13 -10.00
CA SER A 150 -18.10 2.24 -10.37
C SER A 150 -19.55 1.78 -10.53
N GLY A 151 -19.78 0.68 -11.25
CA GLY A 151 -21.13 0.14 -11.46
C GLY A 151 -21.80 -0.33 -10.18
N PHE A 152 -21.07 -1.08 -9.32
CA PHE A 152 -21.62 -1.59 -8.07
C PHE A 152 -21.79 -0.50 -7.00
N VAL A 153 -20.97 0.56 -6.99
CA VAL A 153 -21.22 1.75 -6.15
C VAL A 153 -22.58 2.37 -6.48
N LEU A 154 -22.97 2.42 -7.76
CA LEU A 154 -24.29 2.91 -8.15
C LEU A 154 -25.42 2.02 -7.59
N LEU A 155 -25.23 0.70 -7.57
CA LEU A 155 -26.24 -0.23 -7.05
C LEU A 155 -26.47 -0.07 -5.53
N VAL A 156 -25.48 0.41 -4.79
CA VAL A 156 -25.66 0.76 -3.37
C VAL A 156 -26.70 1.88 -3.21
N ALA A 157 -26.71 2.87 -4.10
CA ALA A 157 -27.69 3.96 -4.05
C ALA A 157 -29.14 3.49 -4.16
N PHE A 158 -29.38 2.33 -4.77
CA PHE A 158 -30.71 1.73 -4.94
C PHE A 158 -31.08 0.71 -3.84
N SER A 159 -30.30 0.60 -2.77
CA SER A 159 -30.58 -0.32 -1.68
C SER A 159 -31.91 0.02 -1.00
N GLN A 160 -32.81 -0.97 -0.90
CA GLN A 160 -34.13 -0.86 -0.30
C GLN A 160 -34.26 -1.58 1.05
N ASN A 161 -33.31 -2.50 1.34
CA ASN A 161 -33.30 -3.26 2.58
C ASN A 161 -31.85 -3.56 3.02
N PRO A 162 -31.62 -3.92 4.30
CA PRO A 162 -30.28 -4.22 4.82
C PRO A 162 -29.54 -5.28 4.03
N PHE A 163 -30.23 -6.37 3.69
CA PHE A 163 -29.62 -7.52 3.00
C PHE A 163 -29.04 -7.12 1.62
N TRP A 164 -29.77 -6.34 0.82
CA TRP A 164 -29.27 -5.79 -0.45
C TRP A 164 -28.01 -4.96 -0.22
N MET A 165 -28.05 -4.06 0.74
CA MET A 165 -26.92 -3.17 1.09
C MET A 165 -25.66 -3.99 1.40
N LEU A 166 -25.78 -5.00 2.27
CA LEU A 166 -24.66 -5.81 2.72
C LEU A 166 -24.05 -6.66 1.58
N ILE A 167 -24.90 -7.25 0.72
CA ILE A 167 -24.42 -8.02 -0.44
C ILE A 167 -23.63 -7.11 -1.39
N VAL A 168 -24.19 -5.95 -1.74
CA VAL A 168 -23.51 -5.04 -2.66
C VAL A 168 -22.21 -4.50 -2.06
N CYS A 169 -22.18 -4.21 -0.75
CA CYS A 169 -20.94 -3.87 -0.05
C CYS A 169 -19.89 -5.00 -0.14
N GLY A 170 -20.31 -6.25 -0.01
CA GLY A 170 -19.42 -7.40 -0.24
C GLY A 170 -18.87 -7.44 -1.67
N ILE A 171 -19.72 -7.20 -2.68
CA ILE A 171 -19.27 -7.14 -4.09
C ILE A 171 -18.31 -5.97 -4.32
N LEU A 172 -18.53 -4.81 -3.69
CA LEU A 172 -17.57 -3.69 -3.73
C LEU A 172 -16.21 -4.09 -3.15
N GLY A 173 -16.21 -4.92 -2.08
CA GLY A 173 -15.00 -5.54 -1.56
C GLY A 173 -14.27 -6.36 -2.61
N ALA A 174 -14.98 -7.22 -3.34
CA ALA A 174 -14.41 -7.99 -4.45
C ALA A 174 -13.84 -7.09 -5.56
N CYS A 175 -14.57 -6.05 -5.97
CA CYS A 175 -14.10 -5.08 -6.96
C CYS A 175 -12.81 -4.37 -6.49
N SER A 176 -12.73 -3.98 -5.22
CA SER A 176 -11.52 -3.36 -4.65
C SER A 176 -10.32 -4.32 -4.66
N ALA A 177 -10.56 -5.61 -4.42
CA ALA A 177 -9.53 -6.65 -4.49
C ALA A 177 -9.02 -6.91 -5.92
N MET A 178 -9.80 -6.56 -6.95
CA MET A 178 -9.35 -6.62 -8.36
C MET A 178 -8.43 -5.46 -8.75
N VAL A 179 -8.39 -4.37 -7.99
CA VAL A 179 -7.68 -3.14 -8.38
C VAL A 179 -6.28 -3.06 -7.76
N VAL A 180 -6.13 -3.39 -6.48
CA VAL A 180 -4.88 -3.18 -5.72
C VAL A 180 -3.74 -4.10 -6.17
N PRO A 181 -3.90 -5.44 -6.27
CA PRO A 181 -2.79 -6.32 -6.67
C PRO A 181 -2.23 -6.00 -8.07
N PRO A 182 -3.06 -5.79 -9.12
CA PRO A 182 -2.53 -5.41 -10.42
C PRO A 182 -1.79 -4.07 -10.41
N ALA A 183 -2.27 -3.07 -9.64
CA ALA A 183 -1.57 -1.78 -9.51
C ALA A 183 -0.15 -1.96 -8.97
N ILE A 184 -0.01 -2.74 -7.90
CA ILE A 184 1.28 -3.09 -7.32
C ILE A 184 2.14 -3.86 -8.34
N GLY A 185 1.55 -4.85 -9.02
CA GLY A 185 2.24 -5.66 -10.02
C GLY A 185 2.78 -4.83 -11.19
N ILE A 186 2.01 -3.86 -11.70
CA ILE A 186 2.45 -2.94 -12.75
C ILE A 186 3.57 -2.02 -12.23
N LEU A 187 3.42 -1.46 -11.01
CA LEU A 187 4.47 -0.64 -10.40
C LEU A 187 5.77 -1.42 -10.26
N GLY A 188 5.71 -2.65 -9.74
CA GLY A 188 6.88 -3.50 -9.56
C GLY A 188 7.57 -3.86 -10.88
N ALA A 189 6.80 -4.21 -11.91
CA ALA A 189 7.31 -4.56 -13.22
C ALA A 189 7.88 -3.35 -13.98
N ALA A 190 7.22 -2.19 -13.90
CA ALA A 190 7.67 -0.95 -14.53
C ALA A 190 8.98 -0.45 -13.90
N TYR A 191 9.09 -0.46 -12.59
CA TYR A 191 10.27 0.02 -11.86
C TYR A 191 11.14 -1.16 -11.38
N ALA A 192 11.74 -1.89 -12.32
CA ALA A 192 12.54 -3.08 -12.03
C ALA A 192 13.81 -2.76 -11.23
N THR A 193 14.47 -1.64 -11.54
CA THR A 193 15.71 -1.21 -10.88
C THR A 193 15.44 -0.29 -9.69
N PRO A 194 16.21 -0.42 -8.59
CA PRO A 194 16.14 0.51 -7.49
C PRO A 194 16.52 1.92 -7.93
N SER A 195 15.65 2.90 -7.63
CA SER A 195 15.86 4.29 -8.01
C SER A 195 15.03 5.23 -7.13
N LYS A 196 15.41 6.51 -7.06
CA LYS A 196 14.60 7.52 -6.38
C LYS A 196 13.19 7.62 -6.98
N ARG A 197 13.08 7.42 -8.30
CA ARG A 197 11.81 7.43 -9.04
C ARG A 197 10.91 6.28 -8.60
N LYS A 198 11.46 5.06 -8.43
CA LYS A 198 10.74 3.91 -7.87
C LYS A 198 10.19 4.23 -6.48
N ASN A 199 11.04 4.76 -5.58
CA ASN A 199 10.64 5.09 -4.22
C ASN A 199 9.51 6.10 -4.19
N LEU A 200 9.59 7.14 -5.02
CA LEU A 200 8.55 8.15 -5.11
C LEU A 200 7.23 7.56 -5.63
N ALA A 201 7.28 6.68 -6.64
CA ALA A 201 6.10 6.02 -7.19
C ALA A 201 5.41 5.12 -6.15
N PHE A 202 6.18 4.30 -5.39
CA PHE A 202 5.63 3.45 -4.34
C PHE A 202 5.12 4.27 -3.14
N SER A 203 5.79 5.35 -2.77
CA SER A 203 5.32 6.24 -1.71
C SER A 203 4.04 6.98 -2.10
N ALA A 204 3.90 7.39 -3.37
CA ALA A 204 2.67 7.97 -3.88
C ALA A 204 1.52 6.94 -3.87
N PHE A 205 1.80 5.69 -4.27
CA PHE A 205 0.85 4.58 -4.16
C PHE A 205 0.38 4.39 -2.71
N SER A 206 1.29 4.37 -1.74
CA SER A 206 0.97 4.20 -0.32
C SER A 206 0.18 5.39 0.24
N ALA A 207 0.46 6.62 -0.22
CA ALA A 207 -0.28 7.83 0.14
C ALA A 207 -1.77 7.77 -0.26
N GLY A 208 -2.15 6.85 -1.14
CA GLY A 208 -3.54 6.56 -1.46
C GLY A 208 -4.37 6.13 -0.24
N ASN A 209 -3.79 5.43 0.74
CA ASN A 209 -4.51 5.00 1.94
C ASN A 209 -5.07 6.20 2.75
N PRO A 210 -4.27 7.13 3.27
CA PRO A 210 -4.80 8.28 4.00
C PRO A 210 -5.66 9.20 3.12
N LEU A 211 -5.30 9.39 1.85
CA LEU A 211 -6.11 10.17 0.92
C LEU A 211 -7.49 9.57 0.72
N GLY A 212 -7.56 8.27 0.45
CA GLY A 212 -8.83 7.57 0.23
C GLY A 212 -9.78 7.73 1.40
N PHE A 213 -9.29 7.51 2.63
CA PHE A 213 -10.08 7.66 3.84
C PHE A 213 -10.67 9.08 3.97
N VAL A 214 -9.83 10.11 3.81
CA VAL A 214 -10.26 11.52 3.92
C VAL A 214 -11.25 11.90 2.84
N PHE A 215 -10.96 11.55 1.57
CA PHE A 215 -11.88 11.84 0.48
C PHE A 215 -13.22 11.13 0.65
N GLY A 216 -13.20 9.86 1.12
CA GLY A 216 -14.42 9.12 1.44
C GLY A 216 -15.26 9.83 2.49
N THR A 217 -14.63 10.20 3.60
CA THR A 217 -15.30 10.87 4.71
C THR A 217 -15.84 12.24 4.30
N ILE A 218 -15.02 13.08 3.63
CA ILE A 218 -15.40 14.47 3.28
C ILE A 218 -16.46 14.49 2.19
N ILE A 219 -16.22 13.82 1.06
CA ILE A 219 -17.16 13.86 -0.08
C ILE A 219 -18.49 13.26 0.32
N CYS A 220 -18.47 12.09 0.97
CA CYS A 220 -19.68 11.45 1.40
C CYS A 220 -20.42 12.27 2.48
N GLY A 221 -19.69 12.86 3.43
CA GLY A 221 -20.23 13.71 4.46
C GLY A 221 -20.93 14.95 3.90
N ILE A 222 -20.28 15.67 3.01
CA ILE A 222 -20.85 16.88 2.37
C ILE A 222 -22.11 16.53 1.58
N VAL A 223 -22.02 15.52 0.68
CA VAL A 223 -23.16 15.18 -0.18
C VAL A 223 -24.33 14.62 0.63
N THR A 224 -24.05 13.80 1.66
CA THR A 224 -25.09 13.27 2.54
C THR A 224 -25.79 14.38 3.32
N GLN A 225 -25.06 15.40 3.75
CA GLN A 225 -25.61 16.55 4.49
C GLN A 225 -26.41 17.49 3.59
N LEU A 226 -25.98 17.70 2.34
CA LEU A 226 -26.65 18.58 1.39
C LEU A 226 -27.90 17.94 0.74
N SER A 227 -27.94 16.61 0.67
CA SER A 227 -29.02 15.88 0.01
C SER A 227 -29.41 14.64 0.81
N ASN A 228 -28.81 13.50 0.51
CA ASN A 228 -29.02 12.23 1.20
C ASN A 228 -27.86 11.27 0.92
N TRP A 229 -27.80 10.15 1.65
CA TRP A 229 -26.76 9.15 1.49
C TRP A 229 -26.77 8.45 0.11
N ARG A 230 -27.95 8.32 -0.54
CA ARG A 230 -28.06 7.74 -1.89
C ARG A 230 -27.39 8.63 -2.94
N ALA A 231 -27.60 9.96 -2.85
CA ALA A 231 -26.94 10.92 -3.73
C ALA A 231 -25.41 10.86 -3.61
N ALA A 232 -24.88 10.59 -2.41
CA ALA A 232 -23.44 10.40 -2.23
C ALA A 232 -22.93 9.25 -3.10
N PHE A 233 -23.57 8.09 -3.12
CA PHE A 233 -23.17 6.96 -3.95
C PHE A 233 -23.29 7.24 -5.46
N ILE A 234 -24.27 8.04 -5.90
CA ILE A 234 -24.38 8.47 -7.31
C ILE A 234 -23.17 9.34 -7.69
N VAL A 235 -22.82 10.32 -6.85
CA VAL A 235 -21.63 11.16 -7.08
C VAL A 235 -20.35 10.31 -7.13
N LEU A 236 -20.23 9.33 -6.24
CA LEU A 236 -19.11 8.40 -6.21
C LEU A 236 -19.02 7.55 -7.47
N CYS A 237 -20.16 7.06 -7.99
CA CYS A 237 -20.19 6.35 -9.25
C CYS A 237 -19.60 7.18 -10.39
N VAL A 238 -19.99 8.45 -10.50
CA VAL A 238 -19.46 9.35 -11.53
C VAL A 238 -17.95 9.55 -11.38
N ILE A 239 -17.46 9.77 -10.16
CA ILE A 239 -16.03 9.95 -9.90
C ILE A 239 -15.24 8.70 -10.31
N TRP A 240 -15.68 7.49 -9.92
CA TRP A 240 -14.99 6.25 -10.29
C TRP A 240 -15.11 5.91 -11.78
N ALA A 241 -16.22 6.31 -12.43
CA ALA A 241 -16.34 6.19 -13.90
C ALA A 241 -15.29 7.07 -14.60
N LEU A 242 -15.08 8.29 -14.14
CA LEU A 242 -14.04 9.18 -14.67
C LEU A 242 -12.63 8.60 -14.45
N PHE A 243 -12.36 8.04 -13.26
CA PHE A 243 -11.09 7.34 -13.01
C PHE A 243 -10.92 6.12 -13.91
N THR A 244 -11.98 5.38 -14.20
CA THR A 244 -11.94 4.24 -15.12
C THR A 244 -11.59 4.68 -16.54
N LEU A 245 -12.24 5.73 -17.06
CA LEU A 245 -11.95 6.29 -18.38
C LEU A 245 -10.49 6.78 -18.46
N HIS A 246 -10.01 7.48 -17.44
CA HIS A 246 -8.63 7.93 -17.37
C HIS A 246 -7.64 6.74 -17.31
N ALA A 247 -7.98 5.65 -16.59
CA ALA A 247 -7.14 4.47 -16.45
C ALA A 247 -6.89 3.76 -17.79
N ILE A 248 -7.87 3.74 -18.70
CA ILE A 248 -7.74 3.11 -20.03
C ILE A 248 -6.52 3.66 -20.78
N TRP A 249 -6.30 4.98 -20.66
CA TRP A 249 -5.19 5.66 -21.30
C TRP A 249 -3.92 5.68 -20.45
N ALA A 250 -4.04 5.90 -19.14
CA ALA A 250 -2.90 6.14 -18.25
C ALA A 250 -2.12 4.85 -17.93
N VAL A 251 -2.81 3.69 -17.83
CA VAL A 251 -2.18 2.43 -17.44
C VAL A 251 -1.36 1.87 -18.59
N PRO A 252 -0.02 1.68 -18.41
CA PRO A 252 0.83 1.11 -19.45
C PRO A 252 0.55 -0.39 -19.62
N ASP A 253 0.89 -0.90 -20.80
CA ASP A 253 0.96 -2.33 -21.03
C ASP A 253 2.40 -2.82 -20.76
N VAL A 254 2.60 -3.42 -19.59
CA VAL A 254 3.94 -3.83 -19.12
C VAL A 254 4.31 -5.22 -19.62
N GLU A 255 3.34 -6.01 -20.06
CA GLU A 255 3.49 -7.45 -20.29
C GLU A 255 3.47 -7.83 -21.77
N ASN A 256 3.27 -6.88 -22.69
CA ASN A 256 2.97 -7.17 -24.12
C ASN A 256 1.83 -8.21 -24.29
N PHE A 257 1.00 -8.38 -23.28
CA PHE A 257 -0.08 -9.37 -23.21
C PHE A 257 -1.17 -9.11 -24.24
N ASP A 258 -1.35 -7.86 -24.67
CA ASP A 258 -2.33 -7.49 -25.69
C ASP A 258 -2.07 -8.16 -27.05
N ARG A 259 -0.88 -8.72 -27.26
CA ARG A 259 -0.50 -9.47 -28.47
C ARG A 259 -0.80 -10.97 -28.38
N ALA A 260 -1.01 -11.52 -27.18
CA ALA A 260 -1.31 -12.93 -27.01
C ALA A 260 -2.80 -13.21 -27.32
N PRO A 261 -3.12 -14.21 -28.17
CA PRO A 261 -4.50 -14.56 -28.50
C PRO A 261 -5.25 -15.06 -27.25
N LEU A 262 -6.55 -14.73 -27.16
CA LEU A 262 -7.41 -15.07 -26.02
C LEU A 262 -7.35 -16.57 -25.64
N LYS A 263 -7.14 -17.44 -26.62
CA LYS A 263 -6.98 -18.89 -26.40
C LYS A 263 -5.75 -19.22 -25.54
N GLU A 264 -4.65 -18.50 -25.68
CA GLU A 264 -3.44 -18.70 -24.88
C GLU A 264 -3.63 -18.20 -23.46
N ARG A 265 -4.30 -17.07 -23.29
CA ARG A 265 -4.68 -16.55 -21.97
C ARG A 265 -5.60 -17.51 -21.23
N LEU A 266 -6.59 -18.10 -21.91
CA LEU A 266 -7.47 -19.11 -21.33
C LEU A 266 -6.75 -20.42 -21.01
N LYS A 267 -5.66 -20.77 -21.74
CA LYS A 267 -4.80 -21.90 -21.34
C LYS A 267 -4.04 -21.62 -20.05
N ALA A 268 -3.64 -20.38 -19.80
CA ALA A 268 -2.98 -19.99 -18.55
C ALA A 268 -3.90 -20.19 -17.33
N LEU A 269 -5.22 -20.09 -17.49
CA LEU A 269 -6.18 -20.41 -16.42
C LEU A 269 -6.14 -21.87 -15.95
N LYS A 270 -5.58 -22.80 -16.73
CA LYS A 270 -5.35 -24.17 -16.27
C LYS A 270 -4.27 -24.24 -15.18
N GLN A 271 -3.43 -23.22 -15.08
CA GLN A 271 -2.40 -23.09 -14.05
C GLN A 271 -2.92 -22.42 -12.77
N PHE A 272 -4.17 -21.91 -12.82
CA PHE A 272 -4.80 -21.26 -11.67
C PHE A 272 -5.17 -22.28 -10.60
N ASP A 273 -4.82 -21.98 -9.37
CA ASP A 273 -5.11 -22.83 -8.22
C ASP A 273 -6.55 -22.62 -7.72
N ILE A 274 -7.48 -23.36 -8.32
CA ILE A 274 -8.90 -23.30 -7.93
C ILE A 274 -9.09 -23.84 -6.50
N VAL A 275 -8.40 -24.91 -6.14
CA VAL A 275 -8.56 -25.54 -4.82
C VAL A 275 -7.99 -24.62 -3.73
N GLY A 276 -6.76 -24.11 -3.91
CA GLY A 276 -6.17 -23.14 -3.00
C GLY A 276 -7.02 -21.87 -2.89
N THR A 277 -7.61 -21.41 -3.99
CA THR A 277 -8.54 -20.28 -4.01
C THR A 277 -9.77 -20.53 -3.15
N ILE A 278 -10.44 -21.68 -3.31
CA ILE A 278 -11.62 -22.07 -2.51
C ILE A 278 -11.24 -22.16 -1.02
N LEU A 279 -10.12 -22.82 -0.72
CA LEU A 279 -9.63 -22.97 0.66
C LEU A 279 -9.34 -21.62 1.30
N THR A 280 -8.72 -20.69 0.55
CA THR A 280 -8.42 -19.34 1.05
C THR A 280 -9.70 -18.53 1.25
N ILE A 281 -10.63 -18.53 0.28
CA ILE A 281 -11.89 -17.77 0.39
C ILE A 281 -12.71 -18.24 1.58
N PHE A 282 -12.96 -19.54 1.71
CA PHE A 282 -13.75 -20.05 2.82
C PHE A 282 -12.99 -20.03 4.15
N GLY A 283 -11.68 -20.31 4.13
CA GLY A 283 -10.85 -20.28 5.34
C GLY A 283 -10.75 -18.87 5.92
N THR A 284 -10.34 -17.88 5.13
CA THR A 284 -10.27 -16.48 5.57
C THR A 284 -11.65 -15.90 5.83
N GLY A 285 -12.64 -16.23 4.98
CA GLY A 285 -14.01 -15.75 5.10
C GLY A 285 -14.67 -16.22 6.41
N LEU A 286 -14.66 -17.53 6.71
CA LEU A 286 -15.24 -18.07 7.95
C LEU A 286 -14.48 -17.58 9.18
N PHE A 287 -13.15 -17.57 9.14
CA PHE A 287 -12.34 -17.05 10.23
C PHE A 287 -12.67 -15.59 10.55
N THR A 288 -12.72 -14.74 9.52
CA THR A 288 -13.06 -13.31 9.64
C THR A 288 -14.51 -13.12 10.13
N ALA A 289 -15.47 -13.89 9.58
CA ALA A 289 -16.87 -13.84 10.01
C ALA A 289 -17.03 -14.24 11.48
N GLY A 290 -16.36 -15.30 11.90
CA GLY A 290 -16.38 -15.73 13.31
C GLY A 290 -15.81 -14.68 14.27
N LEU A 291 -14.73 -13.99 13.88
CA LEU A 291 -14.16 -12.88 14.65
C LEU A 291 -15.08 -11.66 14.69
N THR A 292 -15.82 -11.39 13.63
CA THR A 292 -16.75 -10.24 13.55
C THR A 292 -18.02 -10.49 14.35
N LEU A 293 -18.57 -11.72 14.32
CA LEU A 293 -19.79 -12.10 15.04
C LEU A 293 -19.53 -12.42 16.53
N GLY A 294 -18.30 -12.80 16.88
CA GLY A 294 -17.97 -13.18 18.25
C GLY A 294 -18.39 -12.18 19.33
N PRO A 295 -18.17 -10.85 19.15
CA PRO A 295 -18.61 -9.84 20.11
C PRO A 295 -20.14 -9.69 20.22
N GLU A 296 -20.89 -9.93 19.14
CA GLU A 296 -22.35 -9.76 19.07
C GLU A 296 -23.10 -10.98 19.56
N ASP A 297 -22.79 -12.16 18.98
CA ASP A 297 -23.49 -13.40 19.23
C ASP A 297 -22.93 -14.17 20.44
N GLY A 298 -21.81 -13.69 20.98
CA GLY A 298 -21.06 -14.31 22.07
C GLY A 298 -20.06 -15.36 21.59
N TRP A 299 -18.85 -15.30 22.15
CA TRP A 299 -17.74 -16.19 21.83
C TRP A 299 -17.99 -17.67 22.10
N ALA A 300 -18.97 -18.00 23.00
CA ALA A 300 -19.36 -19.35 23.32
C ALA A 300 -20.47 -19.90 22.39
N SER A 301 -20.98 -19.13 21.47
CA SER A 301 -22.02 -19.54 20.53
C SER A 301 -21.50 -20.62 19.57
N ALA A 302 -22.28 -21.67 19.37
CA ALA A 302 -21.88 -22.83 18.57
C ALA A 302 -21.49 -22.45 17.13
N HIS A 303 -22.22 -21.53 16.51
CA HIS A 303 -21.92 -21.08 15.15
C HIS A 303 -20.63 -20.24 15.07
N VAL A 304 -20.32 -19.40 16.06
CA VAL A 304 -19.07 -18.62 16.12
C VAL A 304 -17.88 -19.56 16.28
N ILE A 305 -17.96 -20.51 17.22
CA ILE A 305 -16.91 -21.53 17.40
C ILE A 305 -16.74 -22.36 16.14
N ALA A 306 -17.84 -22.81 15.51
CA ALA A 306 -17.78 -23.57 14.27
C ALA A 306 -17.10 -22.78 13.14
N MET A 307 -17.44 -21.50 12.96
CA MET A 307 -16.81 -20.64 11.95
C MET A 307 -15.30 -20.47 12.20
N LEU A 308 -14.89 -20.22 13.44
CA LEU A 308 -13.48 -20.07 13.79
C LEU A 308 -12.70 -21.38 13.59
N VAL A 309 -13.24 -22.52 14.10
CA VAL A 309 -12.56 -23.81 13.98
C VAL A 309 -12.47 -24.26 12.53
N VAL A 310 -13.58 -24.23 11.78
CA VAL A 310 -13.60 -24.62 10.37
C VAL A 310 -12.71 -23.67 9.54
N GLY A 311 -12.76 -22.36 9.82
CA GLY A 311 -11.89 -21.38 9.16
C GLY A 311 -10.40 -21.69 9.37
N ILE A 312 -9.97 -21.97 10.59
CA ILE A 312 -8.59 -22.36 10.92
C ILE A 312 -8.21 -23.68 10.24
N VAL A 313 -9.08 -24.68 10.28
CA VAL A 313 -8.83 -25.99 9.63
C VAL A 313 -8.64 -25.81 8.12
N LEU A 314 -9.48 -25.03 7.47
CA LEU A 314 -9.35 -24.75 6.03
C LEU A 314 -8.05 -24.00 5.70
N LEU A 315 -7.63 -23.05 6.54
CA LEU A 315 -6.34 -22.37 6.37
C LEU A 315 -5.14 -23.31 6.56
N VAL A 316 -5.23 -24.25 7.50
CA VAL A 316 -4.20 -25.28 7.65
C VAL A 316 -4.17 -26.20 6.43
N ILE A 317 -5.32 -26.65 5.93
CA ILE A 317 -5.43 -27.45 4.71
C ILE A 317 -4.87 -26.64 3.50
N PHE A 318 -5.14 -25.35 3.43
CA PHE A 318 -4.57 -24.46 2.41
C PHE A 318 -3.04 -24.48 2.44
N ILE A 319 -2.41 -24.31 3.61
CA ILE A 319 -0.95 -24.34 3.75
C ILE A 319 -0.38 -25.69 3.32
N LEU A 320 -1.06 -26.80 3.62
CA LEU A 320 -0.65 -28.14 3.19
C LEU A 320 -0.80 -28.34 1.68
N TRP A 321 -1.89 -27.82 1.09
CA TRP A 321 -2.16 -27.86 -0.34
C TRP A 321 -1.11 -27.09 -1.13
N GLU A 322 -0.74 -25.89 -0.69
CA GLU A 322 0.28 -25.02 -1.30
C GLU A 322 1.67 -25.67 -1.39
N ARG A 323 1.96 -26.70 -0.56
CA ARG A 323 3.20 -27.45 -0.63
C ARG A 323 3.25 -28.46 -1.78
N VAL A 324 2.09 -28.84 -2.29
CA VAL A 324 1.95 -29.91 -3.29
C VAL A 324 1.62 -29.34 -4.66
N PHE A 325 0.90 -28.24 -4.72
CA PHE A 325 0.46 -27.65 -5.99
C PHE A 325 1.63 -27.00 -6.76
N PRO A 326 1.74 -27.21 -8.11
CA PRO A 326 2.89 -26.74 -8.89
C PRO A 326 3.01 -25.19 -8.97
N ASN A 327 1.87 -24.49 -9.04
CA ASN A 327 1.80 -23.02 -9.12
C ASN A 327 1.02 -22.44 -7.94
N PRO A 328 1.59 -22.49 -6.72
CA PRO A 328 0.88 -22.13 -5.51
C PRO A 328 0.53 -20.64 -5.47
N LEU A 329 -0.61 -20.29 -4.82
CA LEU A 329 -1.02 -18.93 -4.49
C LEU A 329 -0.07 -18.26 -3.50
N MET A 330 0.51 -19.05 -2.59
CA MET A 330 1.48 -18.58 -1.61
C MET A 330 2.68 -19.51 -1.60
N PRO A 331 3.70 -19.27 -2.47
CA PRO A 331 4.83 -20.18 -2.62
C PRO A 331 5.54 -20.45 -1.29
N PRO A 332 5.61 -21.70 -0.81
CA PRO A 332 6.19 -21.98 0.52
C PRO A 332 7.67 -21.65 0.65
N HIS A 333 8.39 -21.54 -0.47
CA HIS A 333 9.82 -21.22 -0.47
C HIS A 333 10.11 -19.78 -0.01
N ILE A 334 9.17 -18.82 -0.16
CA ILE A 334 9.36 -17.44 0.29
C ILE A 334 9.50 -17.35 1.81
N TRP A 335 8.88 -18.28 2.55
CA TRP A 335 8.98 -18.34 4.01
C TRP A 335 10.33 -18.88 4.52
N LYS A 336 11.19 -19.39 3.61
CA LYS A 336 12.59 -19.75 3.94
C LYS A 336 13.48 -18.51 4.05
N ASP A 337 13.10 -17.42 3.41
CA ASP A 337 13.77 -16.14 3.61
C ASP A 337 13.51 -15.63 5.01
N TRP A 338 14.59 -15.47 5.79
CA TRP A 338 14.54 -14.99 7.16
C TRP A 338 13.86 -13.62 7.27
N ASN A 339 14.25 -12.69 6.42
CA ASN A 339 13.69 -11.34 6.45
C ASN A 339 12.20 -11.34 6.10
N PHE A 340 11.78 -12.09 5.07
CA PHE A 340 10.36 -12.23 4.72
C PHE A 340 9.53 -12.75 5.89
N SER A 341 10.03 -13.83 6.55
CA SER A 341 9.35 -14.47 7.67
C SER A 341 9.23 -13.60 8.92
N PHE A 342 10.09 -12.59 9.09
CA PHE A 342 10.00 -11.62 10.19
C PHE A 342 9.28 -10.33 9.81
N ILE A 343 9.41 -9.84 8.57
CA ILE A 343 8.75 -8.61 8.11
C ILE A 343 7.22 -8.75 8.15
N ILE A 344 6.69 -9.86 7.62
CA ILE A 344 5.24 -10.05 7.53
C ILE A 344 4.57 -9.99 8.91
N PRO A 345 4.95 -10.80 9.92
CA PRO A 345 4.35 -10.70 11.26
C PRO A 345 4.65 -9.37 11.96
N THR A 346 5.80 -8.76 11.73
CA THR A 346 6.12 -7.44 12.29
C THR A 346 5.12 -6.39 11.83
N ILE A 347 4.87 -6.32 10.52
CA ILE A 347 3.91 -5.35 9.95
C ILE A 347 2.49 -5.69 10.39
N ALA A 348 2.14 -6.97 10.45
CA ALA A 348 0.84 -7.41 10.94
C ALA A 348 0.59 -6.92 12.37
N LEU A 349 1.54 -7.14 13.30
CA LEU A 349 1.44 -6.69 14.68
C LEU A 349 1.40 -5.17 14.82
N GLY A 350 2.24 -4.44 14.09
CA GLY A 350 2.23 -2.98 14.07
C GLY A 350 0.88 -2.44 13.59
N ASN A 351 0.35 -3.04 12.54
CA ASN A 351 -0.94 -2.66 11.97
C ASN A 351 -2.14 -3.04 12.87
N MET A 352 -2.04 -4.13 13.64
CA MET A 352 -3.01 -4.45 14.70
C MET A 352 -3.08 -3.34 15.73
N GLY A 353 -1.93 -2.89 16.26
CA GLY A 353 -1.88 -1.77 17.19
C GLY A 353 -2.45 -0.47 16.61
N PHE A 354 -2.13 -0.17 15.35
CA PHE A 354 -2.66 0.99 14.61
C PHE A 354 -4.18 0.95 14.47
N THR A 355 -4.70 -0.15 13.93
CA THR A 355 -6.14 -0.28 13.60
C THR A 355 -7.00 -0.22 14.86
N ALA A 356 -6.64 -0.95 15.91
CA ALA A 356 -7.37 -0.92 17.17
C ALA A 356 -7.39 0.49 17.77
N SER A 357 -6.23 1.14 17.83
CA SER A 357 -6.13 2.47 18.45
C SER A 357 -6.90 3.54 17.67
N CYS A 358 -6.85 3.52 16.34
CA CYS A 358 -7.63 4.45 15.52
C CYS A 358 -9.15 4.26 15.73
N PHE A 359 -9.61 3.02 15.78
CA PHE A 359 -11.02 2.70 16.04
C PHE A 359 -11.46 3.18 17.43
N TRP A 360 -10.70 2.83 18.48
CA TRP A 360 -11.08 3.16 19.85
C TRP A 360 -10.94 4.66 20.17
N VAL A 361 -10.02 5.39 19.52
CA VAL A 361 -9.98 6.87 19.59
C VAL A 361 -11.23 7.47 18.95
N ALA A 362 -11.63 7.01 17.77
CA ALA A 362 -12.85 7.50 17.11
C ALA A 362 -14.09 7.20 17.97
N PHE A 363 -14.17 5.99 18.53
CA PHE A 363 -15.27 5.58 19.40
C PHE A 363 -15.30 6.39 20.71
N PHE A 364 -14.12 6.66 21.32
CA PHE A 364 -14.01 7.52 22.49
C PHE A 364 -14.52 8.94 22.22
N LEU A 365 -14.19 9.52 21.06
CA LEU A 365 -14.65 10.86 20.68
C LEU A 365 -16.17 10.90 20.49
N GLN A 366 -16.77 9.81 20.00
CA GLN A 366 -18.22 9.70 19.81
C GLN A 366 -18.95 9.41 21.12
N GLU A 367 -18.52 8.39 21.86
CA GLU A 367 -19.22 7.86 23.03
C GLU A 367 -19.00 8.73 24.28
N VAL A 368 -17.77 9.15 24.55
CA VAL A 368 -17.40 9.87 25.78
C VAL A 368 -17.46 11.38 25.57
N LYS A 369 -16.88 11.89 24.47
CA LYS A 369 -16.89 13.34 24.15
C LYS A 369 -18.17 13.79 23.47
N GLN A 370 -19.04 12.85 23.04
CA GLN A 370 -20.33 13.13 22.37
C GLN A 370 -20.18 14.00 21.12
N TYR A 371 -19.05 13.86 20.40
CA TYR A 371 -18.83 14.60 19.16
C TYR A 371 -19.68 14.02 18.03
N SER A 372 -20.21 14.91 17.18
CA SER A 372 -20.86 14.47 15.93
C SER A 372 -19.87 13.74 15.01
N THR A 373 -20.38 12.89 14.14
CA THR A 373 -19.55 12.11 13.18
C THR A 373 -18.61 13.02 12.36
N LEU A 374 -19.11 14.20 11.94
CA LEU A 374 -18.29 15.17 11.22
C LEU A 374 -17.16 15.74 12.10
N MET A 375 -17.46 16.04 13.37
CA MET A 375 -16.46 16.55 14.31
C MET A 375 -15.38 15.49 14.59
N VAL A 376 -15.75 14.23 14.69
CA VAL A 376 -14.78 13.11 14.80
C VAL A 376 -13.89 13.06 13.56
N ALA A 377 -14.46 13.17 12.35
CA ALA A 377 -13.69 13.21 11.12
C ALA A 377 -12.68 14.38 11.10
N VAL A 378 -13.08 15.56 11.58
CA VAL A 378 -12.20 16.73 11.71
C VAL A 378 -11.05 16.47 12.69
N HIS A 379 -11.31 15.81 13.84
CA HIS A 379 -10.28 15.45 14.80
C HIS A 379 -9.31 14.35 14.28
N LEU A 380 -9.73 13.51 13.34
CA LEU A 380 -8.89 12.53 12.67
C LEU A 380 -8.15 13.10 11.43
N LEU A 381 -8.51 14.30 10.96
CA LEU A 381 -7.86 14.92 9.78
C LEU A 381 -6.34 15.11 9.93
N PRO A 382 -5.79 15.50 11.10
CA PRO A 382 -4.34 15.59 11.30
C PRO A 382 -3.61 14.27 11.03
N GLN A 383 -4.23 13.14 11.35
CA GLN A 383 -3.70 11.80 11.03
C GLN A 383 -3.50 11.60 9.52
N ALA A 384 -4.48 12.02 8.72
CA ALA A 384 -4.41 11.89 7.27
C ALA A 384 -3.38 12.83 6.64
N ILE A 385 -3.31 14.07 7.13
CA ILE A 385 -2.29 15.04 6.69
C ILE A 385 -0.89 14.52 7.05
N ALA A 386 -0.71 14.02 8.26
CA ALA A 386 0.54 13.41 8.70
C ALA A 386 0.92 12.21 7.81
N GLY A 387 -0.06 11.38 7.43
CA GLY A 387 0.17 10.24 6.52
C GLY A 387 0.71 10.67 5.16
N LEU A 388 0.15 11.73 4.58
CA LEU A 388 0.71 12.29 3.34
C LEU A 388 2.15 12.75 3.50
N LEU A 389 2.45 13.47 4.58
CA LEU A 389 3.80 13.96 4.86
C LEU A 389 4.78 12.81 5.09
N TRP A 390 4.39 11.78 5.87
CA TRP A 390 5.24 10.63 6.15
C TRP A 390 5.49 9.78 4.90
N ASN A 391 4.52 9.64 3.98
CA ASN A 391 4.74 8.99 2.70
C ASN A 391 5.75 9.75 1.82
N VAL A 392 5.67 11.10 1.79
CA VAL A 392 6.67 11.93 1.10
C VAL A 392 8.06 11.78 1.72
N VAL A 393 8.13 11.74 3.05
CA VAL A 393 9.40 11.50 3.78
C VAL A 393 9.93 10.12 3.47
N ALA A 394 9.11 9.06 3.53
CA ALA A 394 9.49 7.69 3.19
C ALA A 394 10.13 7.62 1.80
N GLY A 395 9.48 8.18 0.78
CA GLY A 395 10.01 8.19 -0.58
C GLY A 395 11.39 8.86 -0.72
N ARG A 396 11.69 9.84 0.17
CA ARG A 396 12.97 10.55 0.18
C ARG A 396 14.08 9.88 0.99
N ILE A 397 13.73 9.15 2.05
CA ILE A 397 14.74 8.61 2.99
C ILE A 397 15.11 7.14 2.71
N MET A 398 14.21 6.34 2.11
CA MET A 398 14.40 4.90 1.93
C MET A 398 15.66 4.53 1.10
N HIS A 399 16.14 5.43 0.24
CA HIS A 399 17.37 5.23 -0.54
C HIS A 399 18.63 5.72 0.18
N ARG A 400 18.51 6.41 1.33
CA ARG A 400 19.63 6.98 2.07
C ARG A 400 19.88 6.28 3.40
N ILE A 401 18.80 5.81 4.02
CA ILE A 401 18.81 5.24 5.36
C ILE A 401 18.56 3.74 5.24
N ASN A 402 19.23 2.96 6.06
CA ASN A 402 18.99 1.53 6.17
C ASN A 402 17.53 1.26 6.53
N ASN A 403 16.87 0.41 5.74
CA ASN A 403 15.46 0.10 5.91
C ASN A 403 15.14 -0.55 7.27
N THR A 404 16.10 -1.26 7.89
CA THR A 404 15.95 -1.76 9.27
C THR A 404 15.78 -0.60 10.26
N VAL A 405 16.56 0.50 10.12
CA VAL A 405 16.45 1.68 10.98
C VAL A 405 15.09 2.34 10.80
N ILE A 406 14.60 2.44 9.57
CA ILE A 406 13.26 2.98 9.27
C ILE A 406 12.18 2.14 9.94
N MET A 407 12.30 0.80 9.88
CA MET A 407 11.37 -0.14 10.53
C MET A 407 11.39 0.01 12.06
N ILE A 408 12.58 0.13 12.69
CA ILE A 408 12.73 0.34 14.14
C ILE A 408 12.09 1.67 14.53
N PHE A 409 12.35 2.74 13.79
CA PHE A 409 11.76 4.05 14.06
C PHE A 409 10.23 3.99 13.95
N GLY A 410 9.69 3.34 12.91
CA GLY A 410 8.24 3.13 12.75
C GLY A 410 7.62 2.34 13.90
N ALA A 411 8.26 1.25 14.35
CA ALA A 411 7.81 0.46 15.50
C ALA A 411 7.85 1.26 16.82
N THR A 412 8.87 2.10 17.00
CA THR A 412 8.98 3.00 18.16
C THR A 412 7.87 4.05 18.15
N CYS A 413 7.53 4.60 16.97
CA CYS A 413 6.42 5.53 16.83
C CYS A 413 5.08 4.89 17.20
N TYR A 414 4.82 3.64 16.78
CA TYR A 414 3.64 2.89 17.20
C TYR A 414 3.56 2.75 18.73
N LEU A 415 4.65 2.32 19.33
CA LEU A 415 4.72 2.12 20.78
C LEU A 415 4.49 3.42 21.54
N ALA A 416 5.18 4.51 21.15
CA ALA A 416 5.04 5.82 21.75
C ALA A 416 3.61 6.36 21.62
N ALA A 417 2.99 6.23 20.45
CA ALA A 417 1.62 6.65 20.23
C ALA A 417 0.64 5.92 21.14
N ASN A 418 0.73 4.59 21.20
CA ASN A 418 -0.16 3.78 22.03
C ASN A 418 0.05 4.01 23.54
N LEU A 419 1.29 4.30 23.96
CA LEU A 419 1.57 4.76 25.32
C LEU A 419 0.85 6.08 25.61
N LEU A 420 0.96 7.09 24.74
CA LEU A 420 0.26 8.36 24.91
C LEU A 420 -1.26 8.16 25.01
N LEU A 421 -1.84 7.31 24.15
CA LEU A 421 -3.28 7.02 24.16
C LEU A 421 -3.73 6.33 25.46
N SER A 422 -2.88 5.50 26.08
CA SER A 422 -3.22 4.82 27.33
C SER A 422 -3.35 5.75 28.55
N PHE A 423 -2.80 6.96 28.47
CA PHE A 423 -2.89 7.98 29.52
C PHE A 423 -4.06 8.96 29.33
N ILE A 424 -4.90 8.78 28.33
CA ILE A 424 -6.06 9.63 28.08
C ILE A 424 -7.06 9.49 29.21
N LYS A 425 -7.54 10.64 29.72
CA LYS A 425 -8.64 10.77 30.67
C LYS A 425 -9.75 11.62 30.05
N ILE A 426 -10.92 11.60 30.66
CA ILE A 426 -12.10 12.36 30.16
C ILE A 426 -11.77 13.86 30.05
N GLU A 427 -11.01 14.41 30.99
CA GLU A 427 -10.65 15.84 31.03
C GLU A 427 -9.45 16.19 30.13
N THR A 428 -8.76 15.18 29.58
CA THR A 428 -7.54 15.42 28.80
C THR A 428 -7.88 16.22 27.53
N SER A 429 -7.10 17.28 27.30
CA SER A 429 -7.18 18.05 26.07
C SER A 429 -6.77 17.19 24.86
N TYR A 430 -7.49 17.32 23.77
CA TYR A 430 -7.15 16.66 22.50
C TYR A 430 -5.70 16.95 22.07
N TRP A 431 -5.27 18.20 22.17
CA TRP A 431 -3.95 18.65 21.74
C TRP A 431 -2.79 18.09 22.56
N ALA A 432 -3.04 17.71 23.83
CA ALA A 432 -1.99 17.25 24.73
C ALA A 432 -1.52 15.83 24.41
N LEU A 433 -2.44 14.89 24.19
CA LEU A 433 -2.10 13.47 24.02
C LEU A 433 -2.60 12.90 22.68
N MET A 434 -3.85 13.16 22.28
CA MET A 434 -4.43 12.55 21.08
C MET A 434 -3.77 13.05 19.80
N PHE A 435 -3.60 14.35 19.64
CA PHE A 435 -3.00 14.96 18.45
C PHE A 435 -1.59 14.42 18.17
N PRO A 436 -0.63 14.48 19.11
CA PRO A 436 0.71 13.90 18.88
C PRO A 436 0.68 12.38 18.69
N ALA A 437 -0.21 11.67 19.40
CA ALA A 437 -0.35 10.23 19.20
C ALA A 437 -0.83 9.87 17.79
N LEU A 438 -1.80 10.61 17.25
CA LEU A 438 -2.29 10.39 15.89
C LEU A 438 -1.21 10.64 14.82
N ILE A 439 -0.33 11.61 15.01
CA ILE A 439 0.80 11.86 14.10
C ILE A 439 1.84 10.73 14.18
N LEU A 440 2.17 10.29 15.39
CA LEU A 440 3.16 9.23 15.59
C LEU A 440 2.66 7.87 15.11
N ILE A 441 1.39 7.53 15.36
CA ILE A 441 0.87 6.22 14.98
C ILE A 441 0.85 6.04 13.46
N VAL A 442 0.59 7.11 12.71
CA VAL A 442 0.62 7.11 11.24
C VAL A 442 2.05 7.06 10.72
N ALA A 443 3.01 7.73 11.40
CA ALA A 443 4.42 7.59 11.05
C ALA A 443 4.85 6.12 11.07
N GLY A 444 4.45 5.38 12.10
CA GLY A 444 4.67 3.94 12.20
C GLY A 444 4.04 3.18 11.03
N ALA A 445 2.75 3.45 10.75
CA ALA A 445 2.00 2.76 9.72
C ALA A 445 2.61 2.96 8.33
N ASP A 446 2.83 4.19 7.93
CA ASP A 446 3.27 4.50 6.57
C ASP A 446 4.72 4.09 6.32
N LEU A 447 5.62 4.27 7.29
CA LEU A 447 7.02 3.86 7.14
C LEU A 447 7.15 2.34 7.04
N GLN A 448 6.50 1.59 7.92
CA GLN A 448 6.55 0.12 7.89
C GLN A 448 5.85 -0.45 6.66
N PHE A 449 4.70 0.12 6.26
CA PHE A 449 3.98 -0.30 5.06
C PHE A 449 4.82 -0.12 3.79
N ASN A 450 5.48 1.03 3.64
CA ASN A 450 6.33 1.31 2.47
C ASN A 450 7.52 0.35 2.39
N VAL A 451 8.25 0.16 3.49
CA VAL A 451 9.41 -0.75 3.54
C VAL A 451 8.96 -2.19 3.28
N GLY A 452 7.89 -2.63 3.95
CA GLY A 452 7.41 -4.00 3.83
C GLY A 452 6.83 -4.32 2.45
N ASN A 453 6.00 -3.44 1.90
CA ASN A 453 5.45 -3.61 0.56
C ASN A 453 6.57 -3.73 -0.48
N MET A 454 7.58 -2.87 -0.37
CA MET A 454 8.71 -2.89 -1.29
C MET A 454 9.57 -4.14 -1.17
N TYR A 455 9.82 -4.63 0.05
CA TYR A 455 10.55 -5.87 0.28
C TYR A 455 9.79 -7.09 -0.26
N VAL A 456 8.50 -7.19 0.06
CA VAL A 456 7.65 -8.30 -0.40
C VAL A 456 7.57 -8.34 -1.92
N MET A 457 7.53 -7.19 -2.59
CA MET A 457 7.57 -7.11 -4.05
C MET A 457 8.88 -7.64 -4.65
N GLN A 458 10.00 -7.44 -3.96
CA GLN A 458 11.32 -7.92 -4.42
C GLN A 458 11.55 -9.40 -4.13
N SER A 459 10.79 -9.98 -3.20
CA SER A 459 10.91 -11.40 -2.81
C SER A 459 10.32 -12.37 -3.85
N LEU A 460 9.53 -11.87 -4.80
CA LEU A 460 8.93 -12.68 -5.88
C LEU A 460 9.40 -12.22 -7.27
N PRO A 461 9.44 -13.14 -8.25
CA PRO A 461 9.79 -12.84 -9.64
C PRO A 461 8.83 -11.80 -10.25
N LYS A 462 9.28 -11.13 -11.33
CA LYS A 462 8.51 -10.03 -11.98
C LYS A 462 7.13 -10.45 -12.49
N ASP A 463 6.97 -11.70 -12.88
CA ASP A 463 5.73 -12.32 -13.35
C ASP A 463 4.72 -12.60 -12.23
N LYS A 464 5.17 -12.60 -10.94
CA LYS A 464 4.34 -12.90 -9.76
C LYS A 464 4.20 -11.71 -8.79
N GLN A 465 4.41 -10.50 -9.23
CA GLN A 465 4.41 -9.32 -8.36
C GLN A 465 3.00 -8.90 -7.90
N SER A 466 1.94 -9.13 -8.69
CA SER A 466 0.58 -8.92 -8.22
C SER A 466 0.21 -9.91 -7.11
N LEU A 467 0.68 -11.15 -7.22
CA LEU A 467 0.54 -12.16 -6.18
C LEU A 467 1.25 -11.74 -4.87
N ALA A 468 2.47 -11.18 -4.97
CA ALA A 468 3.20 -10.64 -3.83
C ALA A 468 2.39 -9.56 -3.09
N GLY A 469 1.83 -8.61 -3.84
CA GLY A 469 0.92 -7.59 -3.30
C GLY A 469 -0.34 -8.20 -2.67
N GLY A 470 -0.88 -9.26 -3.26
CA GLY A 470 -2.00 -10.03 -2.72
C GLY A 470 -1.68 -10.64 -1.36
N ILE A 471 -0.55 -11.35 -1.23
CA ILE A 471 -0.09 -11.97 0.03
C ILE A 471 0.04 -10.91 1.14
N PHE A 472 0.74 -9.82 0.85
CA PHE A 472 0.95 -8.73 1.79
C PHE A 472 -0.36 -8.15 2.32
N ASN A 473 -1.29 -7.84 1.43
CA ASN A 473 -2.57 -7.23 1.82
C ASN A 473 -3.51 -8.20 2.54
N VAL A 474 -3.53 -9.49 2.16
CA VAL A 474 -4.36 -10.51 2.87
C VAL A 474 -3.92 -10.62 4.33
N VAL A 475 -2.61 -10.70 4.60
CA VAL A 475 -2.11 -10.80 5.98
C VAL A 475 -2.50 -9.58 6.79
N ILE A 476 -2.35 -8.37 6.24
CA ILE A 476 -2.75 -7.12 6.90
C ILE A 476 -4.26 -7.14 7.21
N ARG A 477 -5.12 -7.56 6.28
CA ARG A 477 -6.57 -7.61 6.49
C ARG A 477 -6.97 -8.61 7.56
N LEU A 478 -6.37 -9.81 7.56
CA LEU A 478 -6.60 -10.81 8.61
C LEU A 478 -6.18 -10.29 9.99
N ALA A 479 -5.01 -9.64 10.06
CA ALA A 479 -4.52 -9.02 11.29
C ALA A 479 -5.48 -7.93 11.79
N ASN A 480 -5.98 -7.07 10.91
CA ASN A 480 -6.93 -6.02 11.25
C ASN A 480 -8.25 -6.59 11.78
N THR A 481 -8.77 -7.64 11.16
CA THR A 481 -10.00 -8.28 11.64
C THR A 481 -9.78 -8.98 12.97
N ALA A 482 -8.65 -9.68 13.13
CA ALA A 482 -8.31 -10.35 14.38
C ALA A 482 -8.22 -9.37 15.55
N VAL A 483 -7.55 -8.23 15.36
CA VAL A 483 -7.41 -7.24 16.42
C VAL A 483 -8.75 -6.57 16.78
N MET A 484 -9.63 -6.37 15.81
CA MET A 484 -10.97 -5.83 16.09
C MET A 484 -11.77 -6.78 16.96
N GLY A 485 -11.79 -8.09 16.65
CA GLY A 485 -12.42 -9.10 17.48
C GLY A 485 -11.83 -9.15 18.91
N ILE A 486 -10.50 -9.20 19.02
CA ILE A 486 -9.81 -9.25 20.33
C ILE A 486 -10.09 -7.97 21.14
N SER A 487 -9.97 -6.80 20.52
CA SER A 487 -10.16 -5.51 21.21
C SER A 487 -11.59 -5.32 21.70
N THR A 488 -12.57 -5.73 20.89
CA THR A 488 -14.00 -5.68 21.26
C THR A 488 -14.30 -6.65 22.39
N ALA A 489 -13.71 -7.86 22.38
CA ALA A 489 -13.84 -8.81 23.48
C ALA A 489 -13.29 -8.25 24.81
N ILE A 490 -12.11 -7.61 24.78
CA ILE A 490 -11.53 -6.95 25.95
C ILE A 490 -12.43 -5.81 26.43
N PHE A 491 -12.87 -4.95 25.51
CA PHE A 491 -13.74 -3.83 25.84
C PHE A 491 -15.04 -4.27 26.51
N SER A 492 -15.73 -5.25 25.93
CA SER A 492 -16.99 -5.77 26.46
C SER A 492 -16.80 -6.51 27.79
N SER A 493 -15.74 -7.30 27.93
CA SER A 493 -15.48 -8.01 29.19
C SER A 493 -15.17 -7.06 30.34
N VAL A 494 -14.38 -6.01 30.10
CA VAL A 494 -14.06 -4.99 31.11
C VAL A 494 -15.30 -4.17 31.48
N GLN A 495 -16.16 -3.86 30.51
CA GLN A 495 -17.40 -3.10 30.76
C GLN A 495 -18.33 -3.82 31.74
N LEU A 496 -18.32 -5.17 31.78
CA LEU A 496 -19.15 -5.98 32.68
C LEU A 496 -18.55 -6.17 34.08
N THR A 497 -17.30 -5.75 34.32
CA THR A 497 -16.67 -5.82 35.64
C THR A 497 -17.17 -4.71 36.57
N PRO A 498 -17.19 -4.91 37.90
CA PRO A 498 -17.54 -3.87 38.87
C PRO A 498 -16.63 -2.62 38.73
N GLU A 499 -15.34 -2.83 38.45
CA GLU A 499 -14.37 -1.75 38.24
C GLU A 499 -14.67 -0.96 36.95
N GLY A 500 -15.02 -1.66 35.86
CA GLY A 500 -15.37 -1.04 34.57
C GLY A 500 -16.70 -0.30 34.61
N MET A 501 -17.64 -0.69 35.50
CA MET A 501 -18.86 0.07 35.73
C MET A 501 -18.60 1.34 36.57
N ALA A 502 -17.61 1.30 37.46
CA ALA A 502 -17.21 2.44 38.29
C ALA A 502 -16.36 3.47 37.50
N ASP A 503 -15.51 3.01 36.60
CA ASP A 503 -14.66 3.88 35.76
C ASP A 503 -14.94 3.65 34.26
N PRO A 504 -15.69 4.54 33.60
CA PRO A 504 -15.97 4.44 32.16
C PRO A 504 -14.72 4.47 31.26
N MET A 505 -13.58 4.98 31.78
CA MET A 505 -12.34 5.04 31.02
C MET A 505 -11.57 3.72 31.04
N LEU A 506 -11.79 2.85 32.02
CA LEU A 506 -11.03 1.61 32.19
C LEU A 506 -11.10 0.71 30.95
N LYS A 507 -12.26 0.60 30.31
CA LYS A 507 -12.46 -0.19 29.08
C LYS A 507 -11.61 0.33 27.92
N PHE A 508 -11.48 1.64 27.74
CA PHE A 508 -10.61 2.26 26.73
C PHE A 508 -9.13 2.08 27.08
N THR A 509 -8.77 2.31 28.34
CA THR A 509 -7.39 2.13 28.81
C THR A 509 -6.89 0.69 28.57
N ARG A 510 -7.71 -0.33 28.85
CA ARG A 510 -7.36 -1.74 28.61
C ARG A 510 -7.19 -2.07 27.12
N THR A 511 -8.01 -1.50 26.24
CA THR A 511 -7.83 -1.68 24.78
C THR A 511 -6.57 -0.98 24.27
N PHE A 512 -6.22 0.20 24.78
CA PHE A 512 -4.94 0.84 24.43
C PHE A 512 -3.74 0.08 25.01
N GLN A 513 -3.85 -0.52 26.20
CA GLN A 513 -2.81 -1.40 26.75
C GLN A 513 -2.58 -2.65 25.89
N MET A 514 -3.63 -3.25 25.34
CA MET A 514 -3.51 -4.31 24.34
C MET A 514 -2.75 -3.82 23.09
N SER A 515 -3.07 -2.61 22.58
CA SER A 515 -2.36 -2.03 21.43
C SER A 515 -0.88 -1.76 21.72
N ILE A 516 -0.53 -1.41 22.98
CA ILE A 516 0.86 -1.32 23.46
C ILE A 516 1.56 -2.69 23.34
N ALA A 517 0.89 -3.77 23.76
CA ALA A 517 1.47 -5.10 23.69
C ALA A 517 1.78 -5.52 22.23
N PHE A 518 0.87 -5.26 21.28
CA PHE A 518 1.11 -5.52 19.86
C PHE A 518 2.25 -4.65 19.30
N SER A 519 2.30 -3.37 19.66
CA SER A 519 3.35 -2.46 19.22
C SER A 519 4.71 -2.82 19.81
N ALA A 520 4.75 -3.27 21.07
CA ALA A 520 5.97 -3.76 21.71
C ALA A 520 6.48 -5.05 21.04
N ALA A 521 5.57 -6.00 20.75
CA ALA A 521 5.92 -7.21 20.02
C ALA A 521 6.43 -6.89 18.60
N CYS A 522 5.79 -5.93 17.90
CA CYS A 522 6.27 -5.41 16.61
C CYS A 522 7.71 -4.88 16.73
N LEU A 523 7.99 -4.06 17.74
CA LEU A 523 9.33 -3.49 17.97
C LEU A 523 10.35 -4.60 18.23
N VAL A 524 10.04 -5.58 19.07
CA VAL A 524 10.92 -6.72 19.36
C VAL A 524 11.24 -7.50 18.10
N LEU A 525 10.22 -7.84 17.28
CA LEU A 525 10.45 -8.57 16.03
C LEU A 525 11.28 -7.77 15.02
N THR A 526 11.17 -6.44 15.03
CA THR A 526 11.93 -5.59 14.10
C THR A 526 13.44 -5.70 14.30
N PHE A 527 13.93 -6.00 15.52
CA PHE A 527 15.36 -6.21 15.76
C PHE A 527 15.95 -7.45 15.10
N PHE A 528 15.11 -8.42 14.72
CA PHE A 528 15.55 -9.61 14.00
C PHE A 528 15.62 -9.41 12.47
N ILE A 529 15.10 -8.28 11.97
CA ILE A 529 15.06 -7.95 10.55
C ILE A 529 16.38 -7.27 10.16
N ARG A 530 17.01 -7.75 9.10
CA ARG A 530 18.25 -7.20 8.55
C ARG A 530 18.02 -6.79 7.09
N LEU A 531 17.68 -5.53 6.89
CA LEU A 531 17.50 -4.94 5.56
C LEU A 531 18.66 -3.98 5.30
N GLY A 532 19.15 -3.95 4.05
CA GLY A 532 20.08 -2.93 3.59
C GLY A 532 19.37 -1.63 3.23
N THR A 533 20.11 -0.72 2.63
CA THR A 533 19.55 0.43 1.90
C THR A 533 18.83 -0.09 0.66
N GLN A 534 17.84 0.66 0.20
CA GLN A 534 17.09 0.23 -0.96
C GLN A 534 17.98 0.13 -2.20
N GLY A 535 18.10 -1.07 -2.73
CA GLY A 535 18.92 -1.39 -3.88
C GLY A 535 20.01 -2.42 -3.65
N ASN A 536 20.41 -2.63 -2.40
CA ASN A 536 21.42 -3.64 -2.08
C ASN A 536 20.78 -4.73 -1.21
N SER A 537 20.66 -5.93 -1.75
CA SER A 537 20.43 -7.11 -0.93
C SER A 537 21.63 -7.32 -0.01
N PRO A 538 21.46 -7.73 1.27
CA PRO A 538 22.59 -7.93 2.19
C PRO A 538 23.67 -8.86 1.62
N GLY A 539 23.31 -9.79 0.74
CA GLY A 539 24.24 -10.66 0.03
C GLY A 539 25.04 -10.00 -1.10
N GLU A 540 24.53 -8.91 -1.68
CA GLU A 540 25.26 -8.13 -2.70
C GLU A 540 26.21 -7.14 -2.03
N GLU A 541 25.81 -6.48 -0.93
CA GLU A 541 26.72 -5.66 -0.14
C GLU A 541 27.89 -6.46 0.45
N GLU A 542 27.64 -7.73 0.81
CA GLU A 542 28.69 -8.61 1.34
C GLU A 542 29.61 -9.11 0.21
N LYS A 543 29.10 -9.32 -0.99
CA LYS A 543 29.90 -9.62 -2.18
C LYS A 543 30.71 -8.42 -2.65
N ASP A 544 30.12 -7.25 -2.70
CA ASP A 544 30.82 -6.00 -3.05
C ASP A 544 31.88 -5.63 -2.01
N LYS A 545 31.60 -5.83 -0.73
CA LYS A 545 32.59 -5.65 0.34
C LYS A 545 33.71 -6.68 0.27
N LYS A 546 33.41 -7.94 -0.03
CA LYS A 546 34.44 -8.98 -0.22
C LYS A 546 35.26 -8.73 -1.48
N SER A 547 34.64 -8.36 -2.59
CA SER A 547 35.35 -8.02 -3.82
C SER A 547 36.24 -6.79 -3.67
N ASN A 548 35.78 -5.77 -2.94
CA ASN A 548 36.58 -4.60 -2.64
C ASN A 548 37.67 -4.85 -1.59
N SER A 549 37.46 -5.75 -0.62
CA SER A 549 38.49 -6.15 0.34
C SER A 549 39.55 -7.05 -0.32
N GLU A 550 39.15 -7.98 -1.19
CA GLU A 550 40.08 -8.82 -1.97
C GLU A 550 40.92 -7.98 -2.95
N ASN A 551 40.35 -6.94 -3.57
CA ASN A 551 41.08 -6.00 -4.41
C ASN A 551 42.00 -5.06 -3.62
N SER A 552 41.70 -4.79 -2.34
CA SER A 552 42.56 -3.96 -1.47
C SER A 552 43.66 -4.75 -0.77
N GLU A 553 43.46 -6.05 -0.54
CA GLU A 553 44.46 -6.91 0.10
C GLU A 553 45.49 -7.53 -0.86
N ASN A 554 45.25 -7.45 -2.18
CA ASN A 554 46.18 -8.05 -3.15
C ASN A 554 46.56 -7.09 -4.31
N PRO A 555 47.21 -5.97 -4.03
CA PRO A 555 47.69 -5.05 -5.07
C PRO A 555 48.77 -5.69 -5.99
N THR A 556 49.41 -6.79 -5.55
CA THR A 556 50.45 -7.51 -6.30
C THR A 556 49.87 -8.46 -7.35
N ALA A 557 48.63 -8.94 -7.21
CA ALA A 557 48.02 -9.82 -8.20
C ALA A 557 47.57 -9.07 -9.47
N VAL A 558 47.22 -7.83 -9.34
CA VAL A 558 46.87 -6.95 -10.48
C VAL A 558 48.11 -6.57 -11.28
N ALA A 559 49.23 -6.37 -10.62
CA ALA A 559 50.51 -6.08 -11.29
C ALA A 559 51.07 -7.26 -12.07
N ASN A 560 50.87 -8.51 -11.60
CA ASN A 560 51.36 -9.70 -12.28
C ASN A 560 50.53 -10.06 -13.53
N ASN A 561 49.22 -9.83 -13.51
CA ASN A 561 48.39 -10.04 -14.72
C ASN A 561 48.68 -9.00 -15.82
N ALA A 562 49.06 -7.77 -15.47
CA ALA A 562 49.52 -6.76 -16.41
C ALA A 562 50.85 -7.09 -17.05
N ALA A 563 51.77 -7.70 -16.28
CA ALA A 563 53.10 -8.13 -16.77
C ALA A 563 53.06 -9.39 -17.67
N GLU A 564 52.14 -10.31 -17.45
CA GLU A 564 51.93 -11.47 -18.32
C GLU A 564 51.28 -11.13 -19.67
N THR A 565 50.45 -10.09 -19.71
CA THR A 565 49.82 -9.61 -20.95
C THR A 565 50.84 -8.88 -21.85
N GLU A 566 51.84 -8.18 -21.27
CA GLU A 566 52.92 -7.54 -22.06
C GLU A 566 53.96 -8.52 -22.61
N GLN A 567 54.10 -9.72 -22.03
CA GLN A 567 55.01 -10.76 -22.55
C GLN A 567 54.36 -11.66 -23.64
N GLY A 568 53.02 -11.68 -23.73
CA GLY A 568 52.29 -12.42 -24.76
C GLY A 568 52.23 -11.74 -26.13
N GLU A 569 52.48 -10.43 -26.22
CA GLU A 569 52.49 -9.68 -27.51
C GLU A 569 53.86 -9.54 -28.17
N LYS A 570 54.90 -10.13 -27.61
CA LYS A 570 56.26 -10.15 -28.18
C LYS A 570 56.76 -11.52 -28.67
N LYS A 571 55.87 -12.44 -29.00
CA LYS A 571 56.27 -13.68 -29.72
C LYS A 571 55.50 -13.83 -31.02
#